data_9c7b933fdb3613211b00149fac2197bf
#
_entry.id   9c7b933fdb3613211b00149fac2197bf
#
_cell.length_a   1.000
_cell.length_b   1.000
_cell.length_c   1.000
_cell.angle_alpha   90.00
_cell.angle_beta   90.00
_cell.angle_gamma   90.00
#
_symmetry.space_group_name_H-M   'P 1'
#
loop_
_entity.id
_entity.type
_entity.pdbx_description
1 polymer ?
#
loop_
_entity_poly.entity_id
_entity_poly.type
_entity_poly.pdbx_seq_one_letter_code
_entity_poly.pdbx_strand_id
1 'polypeptide(L)'
;MRAEKHPKGWNEIKTNDSWAIFKIMGEFVSGFEKMSKIGPCVSIFGSARTKPDHKYYKLAENVAKKIVEGGYGVITGGGPGIMEAGNKGAHLAGGTSVGLNIELPFEQHDNPYIDADKNLDFDYFFVRKVMFVKYSQGFVVMPGGFGTLDELFEAITLIQTHKIGKFPIILVGRAFWAGLFEWIKNTLLETDATISAKDLDLIHLVDTEDEVIDILDEFYKSSDLSPNF
;
A
#
# COMPACT_ATOMS: atom_id res chain seq x y z
N MET A 1 -12.18 8.99 45.96
CA MET A 1 -13.42 8.50 45.32
C MET A 1 -13.10 8.21 43.87
N ARG A 2 -13.05 6.94 43.45
CA ARG A 2 -12.95 6.57 42.03
C ARG A 2 -14.36 6.72 41.43
N ALA A 3 -14.51 7.55 40.42
CA ALA A 3 -15.76 7.64 39.63
C ALA A 3 -16.04 6.27 39.03
N GLU A 4 -17.14 5.64 39.39
CA GLU A 4 -17.64 4.44 38.73
C GLU A 4 -17.95 4.80 37.27
N LYS A 5 -17.18 4.22 36.34
CA LYS A 5 -17.52 4.25 34.93
C LYS A 5 -18.73 3.33 34.74
N HIS A 6 -19.92 3.88 34.63
CA HIS A 6 -21.06 3.11 34.17
C HIS A 6 -20.77 2.66 32.73
N PRO A 7 -20.84 1.34 32.43
CA PRO A 7 -20.68 0.88 31.06
C PRO A 7 -21.79 1.51 30.22
N LYS A 8 -21.41 2.10 29.07
CA LYS A 8 -22.39 2.59 28.09
C LYS A 8 -23.36 1.45 27.73
N GLY A 9 -24.64 1.71 27.77
CA GLY A 9 -25.65 0.69 27.43
C GLY A 9 -25.47 0.25 25.97
N TRP A 10 -25.69 -1.04 25.69
CA TRP A 10 -25.55 -1.60 24.32
C TRP A 10 -26.37 -0.82 23.26
N ASN A 11 -27.46 -0.18 23.65
CA ASN A 11 -28.28 0.64 22.76
C ASN A 11 -27.66 2.01 22.41
N GLU A 12 -26.81 2.58 23.27
CA GLU A 12 -26.07 3.81 22.98
C GLU A 12 -24.98 3.55 21.94
N ILE A 13 -24.40 2.35 21.94
CA ILE A 13 -23.43 1.89 20.92
C ILE A 13 -24.09 1.89 19.54
N LYS A 14 -25.30 1.36 19.41
CA LYS A 14 -26.05 1.29 18.12
C LYS A 14 -26.32 2.66 17.50
N THR A 15 -26.56 3.69 18.30
CA THR A 15 -26.81 5.05 17.80
C THR A 15 -25.54 5.65 17.18
N ASN A 16 -24.37 5.37 17.79
CA ASN A 16 -23.08 5.80 17.25
C ASN A 16 -22.75 5.08 15.93
N ASP A 17 -23.09 3.80 15.80
CA ASP A 17 -22.82 3.02 14.59
C ASP A 17 -23.57 3.58 13.37
N SER A 18 -24.79 4.07 13.54
CA SER A 18 -25.55 4.68 12.43
C SER A 18 -24.87 5.93 11.87
N TRP A 19 -24.25 6.75 12.71
CA TRP A 19 -23.47 7.91 12.28
C TRP A 19 -22.13 7.52 11.65
N ALA A 20 -21.51 6.46 12.15
CA ALA A 20 -20.27 5.92 11.57
C ALA A 20 -20.45 5.51 10.11
N ILE A 21 -21.60 4.94 9.74
CA ILE A 21 -21.92 4.57 8.35
C ILE A 21 -21.85 5.79 7.42
N PHE A 22 -22.41 6.93 7.82
CA PHE A 22 -22.36 8.15 7.00
C PHE A 22 -20.93 8.68 6.83
N LYS A 23 -20.10 8.61 7.86
CA LYS A 23 -18.68 8.97 7.77
C LYS A 23 -17.95 8.04 6.81
N ILE A 24 -18.11 6.73 6.94
CA ILE A 24 -17.52 5.73 6.05
C ILE A 24 -17.93 5.99 4.59
N MET A 25 -19.22 6.24 4.34
CA MET A 25 -19.70 6.57 3.00
C MET A 25 -19.07 7.87 2.48
N GLY A 26 -18.93 8.89 3.33
CA GLY A 26 -18.29 10.15 2.98
C GLY A 26 -16.84 9.97 2.57
N GLU A 27 -16.07 9.14 3.29
CA GLU A 27 -14.68 8.82 2.94
C GLU A 27 -14.59 8.06 1.60
N PHE A 28 -15.49 7.11 1.34
CA PHE A 28 -15.52 6.42 0.05
C PHE A 28 -15.83 7.39 -1.10
N VAL A 29 -16.83 8.25 -0.95
CA VAL A 29 -17.19 9.23 -1.99
C VAL A 29 -16.02 10.17 -2.26
N SER A 30 -15.44 10.78 -1.22
CA SER A 30 -14.29 11.68 -1.35
C SER A 30 -13.07 10.97 -1.93
N GLY A 31 -12.79 9.76 -1.46
CA GLY A 31 -11.67 8.95 -1.95
C GLY A 31 -11.82 8.63 -3.44
N PHE A 32 -12.97 8.11 -3.87
CA PHE A 32 -13.21 7.80 -5.28
C PHE A 32 -13.17 9.04 -6.17
N GLU A 33 -13.74 10.17 -5.72
CA GLU A 33 -13.72 11.42 -6.49
C GLU A 33 -12.29 11.92 -6.75
N LYS A 34 -11.44 11.92 -5.73
CA LYS A 34 -10.05 12.38 -5.83
C LYS A 34 -9.20 11.37 -6.60
N MET A 35 -9.27 10.09 -6.23
CA MET A 35 -8.44 9.05 -6.81
C MET A 35 -8.76 8.74 -8.28
N SER A 36 -9.96 9.00 -8.76
CA SER A 36 -10.30 8.83 -10.18
C SER A 36 -9.53 9.77 -11.12
N LYS A 37 -8.84 10.77 -10.59
CA LYS A 37 -8.14 11.81 -11.35
C LYS A 37 -6.60 11.67 -11.34
N ILE A 38 -6.05 10.69 -10.62
CA ILE A 38 -4.59 10.59 -10.40
C ILE A 38 -3.81 9.97 -11.57
N GLY A 39 -4.52 9.28 -12.48
CA GLY A 39 -3.87 8.46 -13.53
C GLY A 39 -3.32 7.13 -13.02
N PRO A 40 -2.57 6.38 -13.85
CA PRO A 40 -1.98 5.12 -13.43
C PRO A 40 -0.87 5.33 -12.40
N CYS A 41 -0.97 4.68 -11.25
CA CYS A 41 -0.02 4.81 -10.16
C CYS A 41 0.43 3.44 -9.62
N VAL A 42 1.62 3.38 -9.05
CA VAL A 42 2.16 2.22 -8.33
C VAL A 42 2.23 2.55 -6.84
N SER A 43 1.77 1.66 -5.99
CA SER A 43 1.85 1.86 -4.54
C SER A 43 3.17 1.36 -3.97
N ILE A 44 3.79 2.16 -3.11
CA ILE A 44 5.01 1.80 -2.37
C ILE A 44 4.70 1.70 -0.89
N PHE A 45 4.93 0.51 -0.32
CA PHE A 45 4.77 0.21 1.10
C PHE A 45 6.12 -0.07 1.76
N GLY A 46 6.23 0.21 3.04
CA GLY A 46 7.43 -0.09 3.81
C GLY A 46 7.40 0.56 5.19
N SER A 47 8.51 0.42 5.92
CA SER A 47 8.62 0.89 7.28
C SER A 47 8.61 2.42 7.41
N ALA A 48 7.73 2.95 8.25
CA ALA A 48 7.76 4.37 8.66
C ALA A 48 9.00 4.74 9.51
N ARG A 49 9.75 3.74 10.00
CA ARG A 49 10.92 3.93 10.88
C ARG A 49 12.25 3.96 10.13
N THR A 50 12.24 3.74 8.83
CA THR A 50 13.46 3.73 8.00
C THR A 50 14.01 5.15 7.87
N LYS A 51 15.25 5.37 8.30
CA LYS A 51 15.88 6.68 8.27
C LYS A 51 16.41 7.03 6.87
N PRO A 52 16.56 8.34 6.54
CA PRO A 52 17.01 8.78 5.21
C PRO A 52 18.41 8.29 4.79
N ASP A 53 19.29 7.99 5.74
CA ASP A 53 20.62 7.45 5.49
C ASP A 53 20.64 5.94 5.20
N HIS A 54 19.54 5.25 5.50
CA HIS A 54 19.42 3.80 5.32
C HIS A 54 19.36 3.40 3.84
N LYS A 55 20.00 2.29 3.49
CA LYS A 55 20.04 1.78 2.11
C LYS A 55 18.66 1.61 1.47
N TYR A 56 17.67 1.13 2.21
CA TYR A 56 16.31 0.92 1.69
C TYR A 56 15.51 2.22 1.51
N TYR A 57 15.84 3.30 2.24
CA TYR A 57 15.26 4.61 1.96
C TYR A 57 15.73 5.12 0.59
N LYS A 58 17.06 5.08 0.35
CA LYS A 58 17.65 5.49 -0.92
C LYS A 58 17.15 4.65 -2.09
N LEU A 59 17.03 3.34 -1.87
CA LEU A 59 16.49 2.44 -2.89
C LEU A 59 15.02 2.75 -3.20
N ALA A 60 14.18 3.00 -2.18
CA ALA A 60 12.78 3.39 -2.38
C ALA A 60 12.63 4.72 -3.14
N GLU A 61 13.51 5.70 -2.85
CA GLU A 61 13.57 6.97 -3.59
C GLU A 61 13.92 6.73 -5.07
N ASN A 62 14.91 5.88 -5.36
CA ASN A 62 15.30 5.52 -6.73
C ASN A 62 14.20 4.72 -7.45
N VAL A 63 13.59 3.75 -6.78
CA VAL A 63 12.45 2.98 -7.33
C VAL A 63 11.31 3.93 -7.72
N ALA A 64 10.94 4.86 -6.84
CA ALA A 64 9.89 5.83 -7.12
C ALA A 64 10.22 6.73 -8.33
N LYS A 65 11.48 7.16 -8.45
CA LYS A 65 11.95 7.92 -9.61
C LYS A 65 11.82 7.11 -10.90
N LYS A 66 12.24 5.86 -10.91
CA LYS A 66 12.11 4.95 -12.06
C LYS A 66 10.66 4.69 -12.44
N ILE A 67 9.77 4.52 -11.46
CA ILE A 67 8.33 4.39 -11.67
C ILE A 67 7.78 5.61 -12.42
N VAL A 68 8.19 6.83 -12.05
CA VAL A 68 7.80 8.06 -12.74
C VAL A 68 8.39 8.13 -14.15
N GLU A 69 9.65 7.78 -14.33
CA GLU A 69 10.29 7.68 -15.66
C GLU A 69 9.58 6.67 -16.57
N GLY A 70 8.98 5.61 -15.99
CA GLY A 70 8.12 4.64 -16.68
C GLY A 70 6.69 5.13 -16.96
N GLY A 71 6.35 6.37 -16.60
CA GLY A 71 5.04 6.98 -16.88
C GLY A 71 3.97 6.74 -15.82
N TYR A 72 4.31 6.22 -14.65
CA TYR A 72 3.38 6.02 -13.54
C TYR A 72 3.54 7.11 -12.47
N GLY A 73 2.47 7.37 -11.71
CA GLY A 73 2.56 8.06 -10.44
C GLY A 73 2.89 7.11 -9.28
N VAL A 74 3.10 7.67 -8.10
CA VAL A 74 3.36 6.91 -6.87
C VAL A 74 2.30 7.18 -5.82
N ILE A 75 1.79 6.14 -5.21
CA ILE A 75 0.91 6.20 -4.04
C ILE A 75 1.67 5.67 -2.82
N THR A 76 1.60 6.35 -1.70
CA THR A 76 2.10 5.85 -0.41
C THR A 76 1.08 6.10 0.71
N GLY A 77 1.39 5.62 1.91
CA GLY A 77 0.60 5.94 3.11
C GLY A 77 0.83 7.35 3.68
N GLY A 78 1.57 8.22 2.98
CA GLY A 78 1.75 9.63 3.32
C GLY A 78 2.67 9.95 4.50
N GLY A 79 3.06 8.96 5.28
CA GLY A 79 3.89 9.11 6.49
C GLY A 79 5.40 9.18 6.20
N PRO A 80 6.24 9.08 7.26
CA PRO A 80 7.70 9.13 7.16
C PRO A 80 8.31 7.82 6.63
N GLY A 81 9.62 7.78 6.56
CA GLY A 81 10.42 6.60 6.23
C GLY A 81 10.29 6.20 4.76
N ILE A 82 9.93 4.95 4.49
CA ILE A 82 9.79 4.45 3.11
C ILE A 82 8.69 5.21 2.34
N MET A 83 7.61 5.58 3.00
CA MET A 83 6.53 6.37 2.39
C MET A 83 7.04 7.73 1.92
N GLU A 84 7.78 8.43 2.79
CA GLU A 84 8.44 9.69 2.43
C GLU A 84 9.44 9.49 1.28
N ALA A 85 10.27 8.45 1.32
CA ALA A 85 11.22 8.15 0.25
C ALA A 85 10.51 7.95 -1.11
N GLY A 86 9.39 7.22 -1.12
CA GLY A 86 8.57 7.00 -2.31
C GLY A 86 7.99 8.32 -2.86
N ASN A 87 7.34 9.11 -2.02
CA ASN A 87 6.79 10.41 -2.42
C ASN A 87 7.91 11.37 -2.88
N LYS A 88 9.05 11.39 -2.19
CA LYS A 88 10.20 12.23 -2.54
C LYS A 88 10.75 11.87 -3.92
N GLY A 89 10.97 10.60 -4.19
CA GLY A 89 11.44 10.14 -5.49
C GLY A 89 10.50 10.53 -6.62
N ALA A 90 9.18 10.36 -6.42
CA ALA A 90 8.17 10.77 -7.40
C ALA A 90 8.12 12.28 -7.61
N HIS A 91 8.08 13.05 -6.54
CA HIS A 91 8.05 14.52 -6.58
C HIS A 91 9.28 15.11 -7.28
N LEU A 92 10.48 14.67 -6.93
CA LEU A 92 11.74 15.15 -7.53
C LEU A 92 11.89 14.75 -9.00
N ALA A 93 11.25 13.67 -9.42
CA ALA A 93 11.17 13.27 -10.83
C ALA A 93 10.07 14.00 -11.63
N GLY A 94 9.29 14.88 -10.98
CA GLY A 94 8.20 15.62 -11.61
C GLY A 94 6.93 14.79 -11.90
N GLY A 95 6.78 13.65 -11.23
CA GLY A 95 5.63 12.76 -11.35
C GLY A 95 4.54 13.02 -10.32
N THR A 96 3.39 12.35 -10.50
CA THR A 96 2.29 12.38 -9.55
C THR A 96 2.70 11.70 -8.23
N SER A 97 2.52 12.40 -7.10
CA SER A 97 2.85 11.95 -5.77
C SER A 97 1.63 12.00 -4.85
N VAL A 98 1.09 10.83 -4.50
CA VAL A 98 -0.16 10.67 -3.76
C VAL A 98 0.11 10.17 -2.34
N GLY A 99 -0.55 10.77 -1.37
CA GLY A 99 -0.56 10.33 0.02
C GLY A 99 -1.96 9.86 0.45
N LEU A 100 -2.08 8.62 0.90
CA LEU A 100 -3.29 8.11 1.54
C LEU A 100 -3.01 7.95 3.04
N ASN A 101 -3.23 9.01 3.79
CA ASN A 101 -2.94 9.05 5.22
C ASN A 101 -4.00 8.33 6.04
N ILE A 102 -3.64 7.96 7.26
CA ILE A 102 -4.57 7.45 8.27
C ILE A 102 -4.39 8.27 9.54
N GLU A 103 -5.48 8.75 10.11
CA GLU A 103 -5.42 9.46 11.38
C GLU A 103 -5.09 8.48 12.50
N LEU A 104 -3.92 8.67 13.14
CA LEU A 104 -3.46 7.85 14.25
C LEU A 104 -3.33 8.69 15.53
N PRO A 105 -3.72 8.16 16.71
CA PRO A 105 -3.70 8.89 17.98
C PRO A 105 -2.30 9.40 18.41
N PHE A 106 -1.24 8.89 17.80
CA PHE A 106 0.16 9.15 18.18
C PHE A 106 1.05 9.68 17.07
N GLU A 107 0.49 9.96 15.91
CA GLU A 107 1.15 10.46 14.70
C GLU A 107 0.21 11.44 14.00
N GLN A 108 0.60 12.36 13.15
CA GLN A 108 1.80 12.66 12.42
C GLN A 108 1.62 13.90 11.59
N HIS A 109 2.72 14.34 11.05
CA HIS A 109 2.72 15.29 9.95
C HIS A 109 2.89 14.49 8.65
N ASP A 110 2.10 14.82 7.65
CA ASP A 110 2.27 14.32 6.30
C ASP A 110 3.67 14.65 5.79
N ASN A 111 4.24 13.78 4.97
CA ASN A 111 5.53 14.11 4.40
C ASN A 111 5.40 15.24 3.34
N PRO A 112 6.42 16.10 3.20
CA PRO A 112 6.30 17.32 2.40
C PRO A 112 6.34 17.10 0.87
N TYR A 113 6.43 15.86 0.41
CA TYR A 113 6.60 15.52 -1.00
C TYR A 113 5.31 15.04 -1.67
N ILE A 114 4.19 15.10 -0.97
CA ILE A 114 2.87 14.77 -1.51
C ILE A 114 2.32 15.99 -2.26
N ASP A 115 1.70 15.78 -3.42
CA ASP A 115 1.01 16.83 -4.15
C ASP A 115 -0.17 17.36 -3.32
N ALA A 116 -0.30 18.67 -3.19
CA ALA A 116 -1.26 19.29 -2.27
C ALA A 116 -2.73 18.90 -2.55
N ASP A 117 -3.07 18.64 -3.82
CA ASP A 117 -4.41 18.21 -4.24
C ASP A 117 -4.61 16.68 -4.19
N LYS A 118 -3.57 15.92 -3.86
CA LYS A 118 -3.55 14.45 -3.81
C LYS A 118 -3.18 13.89 -2.43
N ASN A 119 -3.32 14.73 -1.42
CA ASN A 119 -3.22 14.35 -0.01
C ASN A 119 -4.62 14.00 0.53
N LEU A 120 -4.83 12.77 0.94
CA LEU A 120 -6.10 12.26 1.41
C LEU A 120 -5.95 11.69 2.82
N ASP A 121 -6.82 12.13 3.73
CA ASP A 121 -6.88 11.63 5.10
C ASP A 121 -8.06 10.68 5.27
N PHE A 122 -7.86 9.59 6.00
CA PHE A 122 -8.84 8.57 6.31
C PHE A 122 -8.89 8.30 7.82
N ASP A 123 -10.09 8.18 8.37
CA ASP A 123 -10.33 7.69 9.74
C ASP A 123 -10.36 6.15 9.77
N TYR A 124 -10.76 5.53 8.65
CA TYR A 124 -10.99 4.08 8.58
C TYR A 124 -9.96 3.37 7.70
N PHE A 125 -9.21 2.44 8.31
CA PHE A 125 -8.21 1.63 7.61
C PHE A 125 -8.77 0.91 6.38
N PHE A 126 -9.94 0.30 6.49
CA PHE A 126 -10.53 -0.48 5.40
C PHE A 126 -10.95 0.39 4.20
N VAL A 127 -11.35 1.64 4.42
CA VAL A 127 -11.64 2.58 3.32
C VAL A 127 -10.35 2.90 2.57
N ARG A 128 -9.28 3.23 3.30
CA ARG A 128 -7.94 3.50 2.73
C ARG A 128 -7.41 2.30 1.94
N LYS A 129 -7.55 1.08 2.47
CA LYS A 129 -7.15 -0.16 1.79
C LYS A 129 -7.84 -0.34 0.44
N VAL A 130 -9.15 -0.06 0.38
CA VAL A 130 -9.90 -0.11 -0.88
C VAL A 130 -9.30 0.87 -1.90
N MET A 131 -8.88 2.07 -1.50
CA MET A 131 -8.24 3.03 -2.41
C MET A 131 -6.89 2.51 -2.93
N PHE A 132 -6.04 1.96 -2.06
CA PHE A 132 -4.79 1.33 -2.49
C PHE A 132 -5.01 0.24 -3.52
N VAL A 133 -5.88 -0.71 -3.19
CA VAL A 133 -6.15 -1.86 -4.07
C VAL A 133 -6.77 -1.44 -5.40
N LYS A 134 -7.74 -0.51 -5.37
CA LYS A 134 -8.47 -0.10 -6.56
C LYS A 134 -7.61 0.63 -7.58
N TYR A 135 -6.77 1.57 -7.12
CA TYR A 135 -6.09 2.52 -8.00
C TYR A 135 -4.63 2.21 -8.27
N SER A 136 -4.10 1.12 -7.73
CA SER A 136 -2.72 0.72 -7.98
C SER A 136 -2.58 -0.20 -9.19
N GLN A 137 -1.57 0.07 -9.98
CA GLN A 137 -1.13 -0.78 -11.09
C GLN A 137 -0.03 -1.77 -10.68
N GLY A 138 0.41 -1.72 -9.44
CA GLY A 138 1.40 -2.62 -8.85
C GLY A 138 1.67 -2.25 -7.41
N PHE A 139 2.10 -3.22 -6.62
CA PHE A 139 2.56 -3.02 -5.25
C PHE A 139 4.06 -3.26 -5.17
N VAL A 140 4.81 -2.25 -4.80
CA VAL A 140 6.22 -2.34 -4.44
C VAL A 140 6.33 -2.34 -2.93
N VAL A 141 6.80 -3.45 -2.39
CA VAL A 141 6.81 -3.70 -0.95
C VAL A 141 8.26 -3.73 -0.46
N MET A 142 8.67 -2.63 0.15
CA MET A 142 9.97 -2.47 0.80
C MET A 142 9.97 -3.13 2.18
N PRO A 143 11.13 -3.39 2.79
CA PRO A 143 11.21 -3.88 4.16
C PRO A 143 10.35 -3.07 5.12
N GLY A 144 9.48 -3.77 5.88
CA GLY A 144 8.52 -3.13 6.75
C GLY A 144 7.99 -4.01 7.87
N GLY A 145 7.09 -3.47 8.67
CA GLY A 145 6.47 -4.15 9.80
C GLY A 145 5.07 -4.69 9.49
N PHE A 146 4.26 -4.83 10.54
CA PHE A 146 2.92 -5.43 10.43
C PHE A 146 1.99 -4.70 9.46
N GLY A 147 2.00 -3.35 9.41
CA GLY A 147 1.19 -2.62 8.45
C GLY A 147 1.59 -2.90 7.00
N THR A 148 2.89 -3.08 6.72
CA THR A 148 3.38 -3.46 5.40
C THR A 148 2.94 -4.89 5.04
N LEU A 149 3.00 -5.82 5.99
CA LEU A 149 2.54 -7.20 5.80
C LEU A 149 1.02 -7.28 5.62
N ASP A 150 0.27 -6.45 6.32
CA ASP A 150 -1.18 -6.36 6.22
C ASP A 150 -1.64 -5.98 4.80
N GLU A 151 -1.02 -4.96 4.19
CA GLU A 151 -1.30 -4.58 2.80
C GLU A 151 -0.84 -5.65 1.80
N LEU A 152 0.32 -6.26 2.04
CA LEU A 152 0.87 -7.33 1.20
C LEU A 152 -0.07 -8.53 1.14
N PHE A 153 -0.46 -9.07 2.30
CA PHE A 153 -1.28 -10.28 2.34
C PHE A 153 -2.72 -10.05 1.91
N GLU A 154 -3.26 -8.85 2.11
CA GLU A 154 -4.57 -8.49 1.55
C GLU A 154 -4.54 -8.54 0.02
N ALA A 155 -3.55 -7.90 -0.63
CA ALA A 155 -3.42 -7.90 -2.08
C ALA A 155 -3.26 -9.33 -2.63
N ILE A 156 -2.38 -10.14 -2.04
CA ILE A 156 -2.19 -11.54 -2.41
C ILE A 156 -3.52 -12.30 -2.33
N THR A 157 -4.25 -12.16 -1.23
CA THR A 157 -5.52 -12.85 -1.00
C THR A 157 -6.58 -12.43 -2.02
N LEU A 158 -6.70 -11.14 -2.31
CA LEU A 158 -7.69 -10.63 -3.28
C LEU A 158 -7.41 -11.10 -4.70
N ILE A 159 -6.14 -11.17 -5.11
CA ILE A 159 -5.73 -11.70 -6.41
C ILE A 159 -5.94 -13.22 -6.47
N GLN A 160 -5.49 -13.95 -5.45
CA GLN A 160 -5.63 -15.41 -5.33
C GLN A 160 -7.10 -15.84 -5.43
N THR A 161 -7.98 -15.11 -4.77
CA THR A 161 -9.44 -15.38 -4.75
C THR A 161 -10.21 -14.81 -5.93
N HIS A 162 -9.52 -14.20 -6.89
CA HIS A 162 -10.12 -13.56 -8.08
C HIS A 162 -11.15 -12.48 -7.75
N LYS A 163 -10.96 -11.75 -6.63
CA LYS A 163 -11.80 -10.61 -6.26
C LYS A 163 -11.39 -9.33 -7.00
N ILE A 164 -10.14 -9.27 -7.42
CA ILE A 164 -9.56 -8.21 -8.25
C ILE A 164 -8.77 -8.82 -9.41
N GLY A 165 -8.46 -7.99 -10.41
CA GLY A 165 -7.53 -8.35 -11.48
C GLY A 165 -6.12 -8.60 -10.93
N LYS A 166 -5.29 -9.29 -11.72
CA LYS A 166 -3.87 -9.46 -11.37
C LYS A 166 -3.15 -8.14 -11.63
N PHE A 167 -2.24 -7.80 -10.73
CA PHE A 167 -1.20 -6.80 -10.93
C PHE A 167 0.09 -7.24 -10.23
N PRO A 168 1.27 -6.71 -10.60
CA PRO A 168 2.53 -7.14 -10.02
C PRO A 168 2.63 -6.83 -8.52
N ILE A 169 3.03 -7.82 -7.71
CA ILE A 169 3.42 -7.65 -6.31
C ILE A 169 4.93 -7.89 -6.22
N ILE A 170 5.68 -6.85 -5.93
CA ILE A 170 7.14 -6.82 -6.04
C ILE A 170 7.74 -6.56 -4.65
N LEU A 171 8.38 -7.58 -4.08
CA LEU A 171 9.09 -7.48 -2.81
C LEU A 171 10.54 -7.06 -3.06
N VAL A 172 10.92 -5.88 -2.61
CA VAL A 172 12.26 -5.33 -2.80
C VAL A 172 13.13 -5.61 -1.57
N GLY A 173 14.31 -6.20 -1.80
CA GLY A 173 15.25 -6.60 -0.77
C GLY A 173 15.17 -8.08 -0.43
N ARG A 174 15.68 -8.95 -1.32
CA ARG A 174 15.68 -10.42 -1.17
C ARG A 174 16.17 -10.88 0.20
N ALA A 175 17.23 -10.25 0.72
CA ALA A 175 17.78 -10.61 2.02
C ALA A 175 16.81 -10.42 3.20
N PHE A 176 15.91 -9.44 3.12
CA PHE A 176 14.88 -9.22 4.13
C PHE A 176 13.73 -10.21 3.98
N TRP A 177 13.29 -10.42 2.76
CA TRP A 177 12.08 -11.21 2.47
C TRP A 177 12.32 -12.72 2.38
N ALA A 178 13.58 -13.17 2.23
CA ALA A 178 13.92 -14.58 2.04
C ALA A 178 13.32 -15.50 3.12
N GLY A 179 13.42 -15.12 4.39
CA GLY A 179 12.89 -15.93 5.49
C GLY A 179 11.37 -16.08 5.47
N LEU A 180 10.64 -15.02 5.10
CA LEU A 180 9.20 -15.08 4.94
C LEU A 180 8.83 -15.95 3.74
N PHE A 181 9.50 -15.78 2.62
CA PHE A 181 9.24 -16.54 1.41
C PHE A 181 9.55 -18.04 1.60
N GLU A 182 10.64 -18.38 2.26
CA GLU A 182 10.95 -19.75 2.66
C GLU A 182 9.88 -20.36 3.57
N TRP A 183 9.42 -19.59 4.56
CA TRP A 183 8.35 -20.06 5.44
C TRP A 183 7.05 -20.31 4.67
N ILE A 184 6.65 -19.41 3.78
CA ILE A 184 5.47 -19.58 2.92
C ILE A 184 5.61 -20.85 2.07
N LYS A 185 6.76 -21.03 1.43
CA LYS A 185 7.03 -22.20 0.59
C LYS A 185 7.02 -23.51 1.40
N ASN A 186 7.84 -23.58 2.43
CA ASN A 186 8.07 -24.82 3.16
C ASN A 186 6.87 -25.20 4.05
N THR A 187 6.20 -24.22 4.64
CA THR A 187 5.08 -24.45 5.57
C THR A 187 3.75 -24.44 4.86
N LEU A 188 3.39 -23.30 4.21
CA LEU A 188 2.05 -23.17 3.64
C LEU A 188 1.84 -24.03 2.39
N LEU A 189 2.88 -24.18 1.55
CA LEU A 189 2.76 -24.97 0.32
C LEU A 189 3.11 -26.45 0.55
N GLU A 190 4.34 -26.73 1.04
CA GLU A 190 4.87 -28.10 1.04
C GLU A 190 4.38 -28.94 2.22
N THR A 191 4.27 -28.35 3.43
CA THR A 191 3.87 -29.11 4.63
C THR A 191 2.36 -29.15 4.80
N ASP A 192 1.70 -27.99 4.84
CA ASP A 192 0.28 -27.90 5.21
C ASP A 192 -0.66 -27.80 3.99
N ALA A 193 -0.12 -27.57 2.80
CA ALA A 193 -0.85 -27.46 1.53
C ALA A 193 -2.05 -26.48 1.60
N THR A 194 -1.88 -25.36 2.31
CA THR A 194 -2.89 -24.31 2.47
C THR A 194 -2.91 -23.31 1.31
N ILE A 195 -1.90 -23.35 0.45
CA ILE A 195 -1.80 -22.60 -0.80
C ILE A 195 -1.37 -23.53 -1.94
N SER A 196 -1.48 -23.07 -3.19
CA SER A 196 -1.01 -23.79 -4.37
C SER A 196 0.34 -23.25 -4.88
N ALA A 197 1.06 -24.03 -5.68
CA ALA A 197 2.32 -23.58 -6.27
C ALA A 197 2.15 -22.34 -7.14
N LYS A 198 0.99 -22.17 -7.81
CA LYS A 198 0.66 -20.98 -8.62
C LYS A 198 0.53 -19.69 -7.81
N ASP A 199 0.27 -19.81 -6.51
CA ASP A 199 0.15 -18.63 -5.64
C ASP A 199 1.51 -17.99 -5.37
N LEU A 200 2.59 -18.76 -5.46
CA LEU A 200 3.95 -18.24 -5.36
C LEU A 200 4.34 -17.36 -6.59
N ASP A 201 3.73 -17.61 -7.75
CA ASP A 201 3.96 -16.84 -8.97
C ASP A 201 3.37 -15.41 -8.88
N LEU A 202 2.56 -15.13 -7.85
CA LEU A 202 2.03 -13.79 -7.59
C LEU A 202 3.08 -12.83 -7.03
N ILE A 203 4.20 -13.34 -6.53
CA ILE A 203 5.21 -12.57 -5.78
C ILE A 203 6.53 -12.57 -6.54
N HIS A 204 7.04 -11.37 -6.81
CA HIS A 204 8.36 -11.16 -7.39
C HIS A 204 9.34 -10.68 -6.33
N LEU A 205 10.51 -11.31 -6.22
CA LEU A 205 11.59 -10.90 -5.30
C LEU A 205 12.70 -10.22 -6.09
N VAL A 206 13.04 -8.98 -5.73
CA VAL A 206 14.05 -8.17 -6.44
C VAL A 206 14.96 -7.43 -5.46
N ASP A 207 16.06 -6.86 -5.97
CA ASP A 207 17.01 -6.06 -5.18
C ASP A 207 17.26 -4.66 -5.76
N THR A 208 16.86 -4.41 -7.01
CA THR A 208 17.17 -3.16 -7.73
C THR A 208 15.92 -2.46 -8.25
N GLU A 209 16.04 -1.16 -8.50
CA GLU A 209 15.02 -0.34 -9.13
C GLU A 209 14.73 -0.73 -10.57
N ASP A 210 15.75 -1.20 -11.30
CA ASP A 210 15.59 -1.63 -12.70
C ASP A 210 14.76 -2.93 -12.78
N GLU A 211 15.00 -3.90 -11.89
CA GLU A 211 14.17 -5.12 -11.81
C GLU A 211 12.70 -4.79 -11.53
N VAL A 212 12.40 -3.75 -10.74
CA VAL A 212 11.01 -3.31 -10.47
C VAL A 212 10.33 -2.85 -11.76
N ILE A 213 10.98 -2.00 -12.54
CA ILE A 213 10.43 -1.49 -13.81
C ILE A 213 10.28 -2.59 -14.84
N ASP A 214 11.27 -3.45 -14.97
CA ASP A 214 11.22 -4.58 -15.91
C ASP A 214 9.98 -5.46 -15.67
N ILE A 215 9.62 -5.72 -14.41
CA ILE A 215 8.42 -6.50 -14.04
C ILE A 215 7.13 -5.74 -14.40
N LEU A 216 7.05 -4.45 -14.12
CA LEU A 216 5.90 -3.61 -14.48
C LEU A 216 5.71 -3.57 -16.00
N ASP A 217 6.78 -3.27 -16.73
CA ASP A 217 6.77 -3.18 -18.19
C ASP A 217 6.39 -4.53 -18.83
N GLU A 218 6.95 -5.64 -18.34
CA GLU A 218 6.62 -6.97 -18.87
C GLU A 218 5.14 -7.31 -18.66
N PHE A 219 4.60 -7.00 -17.47
CA PHE A 219 3.19 -7.25 -17.17
C PHE A 219 2.27 -6.43 -18.07
N TYR A 220 2.55 -5.14 -18.24
CA TYR A 220 1.70 -4.22 -19.02
C TYR A 220 1.95 -4.23 -20.52
N LYS A 221 2.86 -5.05 -21.05
CA LYS A 221 2.91 -5.39 -22.49
C LYS A 221 1.66 -6.13 -22.98
N SER A 222 1.02 -6.90 -22.09
CA SER A 222 -0.13 -7.76 -22.41
C SER A 222 -1.39 -7.44 -21.60
N SER A 223 -1.37 -6.40 -20.79
CA SER A 223 -2.47 -6.00 -19.92
C SER A 223 -2.76 -4.51 -20.04
N ASP A 224 -4.02 -4.12 -19.94
CA ASP A 224 -4.42 -2.71 -19.99
C ASP A 224 -4.28 -2.07 -18.60
N LEU A 225 -3.95 -0.77 -18.58
CA LEU A 225 -3.96 0.05 -17.37
C LEU A 225 -5.40 0.44 -17.05
N SER A 226 -5.90 0.03 -15.88
CA SER A 226 -7.24 0.35 -15.41
C SER A 226 -7.35 0.23 -13.90
N PRO A 227 -8.33 0.87 -13.25
CA PRO A 227 -8.69 0.52 -11.88
C PRO A 227 -9.05 -0.96 -11.77
N ASN A 228 -8.67 -1.60 -10.64
CA ASN A 228 -8.76 -3.06 -10.49
C ASN A 228 -10.19 -3.60 -10.29
N PHE A 229 -11.15 -2.74 -10.03
CA PHE A 229 -12.59 -3.06 -9.96
C PHE A 229 -13.45 -1.80 -10.04
#